data_5f62197884b32630e39ae5dbf6e7745b
#
_entry.id   5f62197884b32630e39ae5dbf6e7745b
#
_cell.length_a   1.000
_cell.length_b   1.000
_cell.length_c   1.000
_cell.angle_alpha   90.00
_cell.angle_beta   90.00
_cell.angle_gamma   90.00
#
_symmetry.space_group_name_H-M   'P 1'
#
loop_
_entity.id
_entity.type
_entity.pdbx_description
1 polymer ?
#
loop_
_entity_poly.entity_id
_entity_poly.type
_entity_poly.pdbx_seq_one_letter_code
_entity_poly.pdbx_strand_id
1 'polypeptide(L)'
;MPKGQYKEKEEREGVCIAHLDGVLNEEMDAYECVECSMPVSEYSEATINEAYAAWKAATANRGLARAKREVLKQIEAYDTSSAVNGLVLNGAVVWLDKATRVGLMNSTTIAKAMGQATTTLWLGGTKLEVACDKAIQLLSALEMYALECFNVTAAHKKAVAELTSVEEVLTYDYTKGYPAKLTMTV
;
A
#
# COMPACT_ATOMS: atom_id res chain seq x y z
N MET A 1 -6.33 -33.25 17.44
CA MET A 1 -5.58 -32.98 18.68
C MET A 1 -6.52 -32.32 19.69
N PRO A 2 -6.48 -32.66 20.99
CA PRO A 2 -7.20 -31.87 21.98
C PRO A 2 -6.73 -30.42 21.92
N LYS A 3 -7.64 -29.48 22.22
CA LYS A 3 -7.29 -28.07 22.37
C LYS A 3 -6.10 -27.95 23.33
N GLY A 4 -5.07 -27.23 22.93
CA GLY A 4 -3.88 -27.02 23.73
C GLY A 4 -2.80 -28.11 23.64
N GLN A 5 -2.90 -29.07 22.73
CA GLN A 5 -1.80 -30.00 22.52
C GLN A 5 -0.64 -29.29 21.84
N TYR A 6 0.44 -29.15 22.60
CA TYR A 6 1.67 -28.62 22.05
C TYR A 6 2.42 -29.72 21.31
N LYS A 7 3.10 -29.34 20.24
CA LYS A 7 3.97 -30.25 19.47
C LYS A 7 5.43 -30.14 19.83
N GLU A 8 5.87 -28.97 20.22
CA GLU A 8 7.27 -28.69 20.46
C GLU A 8 7.43 -27.64 21.57
N LYS A 9 8.38 -27.87 22.43
CA LYS A 9 8.75 -26.99 23.53
C LYS A 9 10.16 -26.51 23.30
N GLU A 10 10.36 -25.21 23.23
CA GLU A 10 11.67 -24.59 23.19
C GLU A 10 11.89 -23.77 24.46
N GLU A 11 13.01 -23.99 25.14
CA GLU A 11 13.41 -23.21 26.31
C GLU A 11 14.54 -22.27 25.93
N ARG A 12 14.30 -20.97 26.03
CA ARG A 12 15.31 -19.93 25.85
C ARG A 12 15.26 -18.96 27.02
N GLU A 13 16.39 -18.74 27.69
CA GLU A 13 16.55 -17.69 28.71
C GLU A 13 15.45 -17.69 29.79
N GLY A 14 15.02 -18.87 30.24
CA GLY A 14 13.98 -19.01 31.26
C GLY A 14 12.54 -18.85 30.74
N VAL A 15 12.34 -18.78 29.43
CA VAL A 15 11.03 -18.75 28.78
C VAL A 15 10.79 -20.10 28.08
N CYS A 16 9.62 -20.65 28.27
CA CYS A 16 9.12 -21.79 27.52
C CYS A 16 8.23 -21.31 26.37
N ILE A 17 8.52 -21.80 25.16
CA ILE A 17 7.70 -21.53 23.98
C ILE A 17 6.98 -22.83 23.61
N ALA A 18 5.67 -22.79 23.56
CA ALA A 18 4.84 -23.93 23.13
C ALA A 18 4.13 -23.60 21.81
N HIS A 19 4.10 -24.57 20.91
CA HIS A 19 3.42 -24.51 19.62
C HIS A 19 2.15 -25.36 19.69
N LEU A 20 1.00 -24.71 19.58
CA LEU A 20 -0.31 -25.34 19.75
C LEU A 20 -1.07 -25.38 18.42
N ASP A 21 -1.98 -26.35 18.28
CA ASP A 21 -2.88 -26.48 17.13
C ASP A 21 -2.13 -26.54 15.76
N GLY A 22 -0.96 -27.19 15.71
CA GLY A 22 -0.20 -27.28 14.48
C GLY A 22 -0.97 -27.96 13.33
N VAL A 23 -1.17 -27.22 12.23
CA VAL A 23 -1.73 -27.71 10.98
C VAL A 23 -0.62 -27.72 9.94
N LEU A 24 -0.42 -28.87 9.26
CA LEU A 24 0.57 -28.98 8.18
C LEU A 24 0.11 -28.13 6.98
N ASN A 25 0.96 -27.19 6.60
CA ASN A 25 0.83 -26.49 5.32
C ASN A 25 1.71 -27.24 4.31
N GLU A 26 1.07 -28.00 3.42
CA GLU A 26 1.75 -28.88 2.45
C GLU A 26 2.56 -28.08 1.41
N GLU A 27 2.15 -26.86 1.08
CA GLU A 27 2.86 -26.02 0.11
C GLU A 27 4.21 -25.50 0.67
N MET A 28 4.26 -25.25 1.97
CA MET A 28 5.43 -24.73 2.65
C MET A 28 6.27 -25.80 3.36
N ASP A 29 5.79 -27.04 3.40
CA ASP A 29 6.36 -28.15 4.20
C ASP A 29 6.64 -27.73 5.67
N ALA A 30 5.70 -26.96 6.22
CA ALA A 30 5.81 -26.36 7.55
C ALA A 30 4.47 -26.44 8.29
N TYR A 31 4.54 -26.37 9.63
CA TYR A 31 3.34 -26.31 10.45
C TYR A 31 2.96 -24.88 10.77
N GLU A 32 1.72 -24.53 10.50
CA GLU A 32 1.09 -23.33 11.05
C GLU A 32 0.56 -23.66 12.44
N CYS A 33 0.95 -22.89 13.45
CA CYS A 33 0.58 -23.14 14.84
C CYS A 33 0.32 -21.85 15.62
N VAL A 34 -0.38 -21.98 16.71
CA VAL A 34 -0.49 -20.93 17.73
C VAL A 34 0.76 -21.00 18.61
N GLU A 35 1.57 -19.96 18.58
CA GLU A 35 2.74 -19.82 19.44
C GLU A 35 2.37 -19.12 20.75
N CYS A 36 2.78 -19.69 21.85
CA CYS A 36 2.62 -19.11 23.17
C CYS A 36 3.92 -19.18 23.96
N SER A 37 4.21 -18.14 24.72
CA SER A 37 5.39 -18.06 25.57
C SER A 37 5.02 -17.74 27.00
N MET A 38 5.67 -18.40 27.97
CA MET A 38 5.52 -18.14 29.38
C MET A 38 6.81 -18.44 30.14
N PRO A 39 7.00 -17.91 31.36
CA PRO A 39 8.10 -18.31 32.21
C PRO A 39 8.11 -19.82 32.44
N VAL A 40 9.29 -20.46 32.42
CA VAL A 40 9.44 -21.89 32.66
C VAL A 40 8.80 -22.32 33.99
N SER A 41 8.86 -21.43 35.01
CA SER A 41 8.27 -21.65 36.33
C SER A 41 6.75 -21.73 36.33
N GLU A 42 6.08 -21.17 35.33
CA GLU A 42 4.62 -21.13 35.20
C GLU A 42 4.11 -22.15 34.17
N TYR A 43 5.02 -22.83 33.49
CA TYR A 43 4.70 -23.77 32.45
C TYR A 43 3.99 -25.02 32.99
N SER A 44 2.71 -25.15 32.62
CA SER A 44 1.92 -26.35 32.88
C SER A 44 0.82 -26.47 31.82
N GLU A 45 0.30 -27.69 31.63
CA GLU A 45 -0.85 -27.90 30.74
C GLU A 45 -2.07 -27.09 31.17
N ALA A 46 -2.28 -26.91 32.46
CA ALA A 46 -3.35 -26.09 32.99
C ALA A 46 -3.22 -24.61 32.61
N THR A 47 -2.06 -24.02 32.82
CA THR A 47 -1.77 -22.61 32.43
C THR A 47 -1.89 -22.39 30.93
N ILE A 48 -1.47 -23.36 30.12
CA ILE A 48 -1.64 -23.32 28.66
C ILE A 48 -3.13 -23.28 28.31
N ASN A 49 -3.92 -24.18 28.87
CA ASN A 49 -5.34 -24.27 28.58
C ASN A 49 -6.13 -23.02 29.02
N GLU A 50 -5.80 -22.44 30.16
CA GLU A 50 -6.40 -21.20 30.66
C GLU A 50 -6.11 -20.00 29.73
N ALA A 51 -4.88 -19.89 29.24
CA ALA A 51 -4.44 -18.76 28.39
C ALA A 51 -4.69 -18.99 26.88
N TYR A 52 -5.07 -20.19 26.47
CA TYR A 52 -5.15 -20.60 25.06
C TYR A 52 -5.97 -19.67 24.18
N ALA A 53 -7.15 -19.25 24.64
CA ALA A 53 -8.02 -18.36 23.86
C ALA A 53 -7.37 -17.00 23.61
N ALA A 54 -6.67 -16.46 24.61
CA ALA A 54 -5.96 -15.19 24.49
C ALA A 54 -4.76 -15.29 23.51
N TRP A 55 -4.00 -16.39 23.57
CA TRP A 55 -2.89 -16.63 22.65
C TRP A 55 -3.36 -16.81 21.21
N LYS A 56 -4.45 -17.56 21.01
CA LYS A 56 -5.05 -17.75 19.69
C LYS A 56 -5.52 -16.42 19.08
N ALA A 57 -6.19 -15.60 19.87
CA ALA A 57 -6.58 -14.27 19.43
C ALA A 57 -5.39 -13.36 19.12
N ALA A 58 -4.35 -13.39 19.94
CA ALA A 58 -3.12 -12.61 19.70
C ALA A 58 -2.40 -13.04 18.42
N THR A 59 -2.36 -14.35 18.11
CA THR A 59 -1.76 -14.89 16.89
C THR A 59 -2.56 -14.48 15.66
N ALA A 60 -3.88 -14.58 15.70
CA ALA A 60 -4.77 -14.12 14.63
C ALA A 60 -4.61 -12.62 14.37
N ASN A 61 -4.54 -11.79 15.42
CA ASN A 61 -4.33 -10.35 15.31
C ASN A 61 -2.97 -10.01 14.69
N ARG A 62 -1.89 -10.75 15.03
CA ARG A 62 -0.58 -10.59 14.38
C ARG A 62 -0.63 -10.92 12.90
N GLY A 63 -1.31 -12.00 12.52
CA GLY A 63 -1.53 -12.40 11.14
C GLY A 63 -2.26 -11.33 10.33
N LEU A 64 -3.37 -10.82 10.86
CA LEU A 64 -4.14 -9.74 10.24
C LEU A 64 -3.31 -8.46 10.08
N ALA A 65 -2.57 -8.06 11.11
CA ALA A 65 -1.73 -6.87 11.06
C ALA A 65 -0.60 -7.01 10.02
N ARG A 66 -0.04 -8.22 9.86
CA ARG A 66 0.98 -8.52 8.83
C ARG A 66 0.38 -8.43 7.43
N ALA A 67 -0.77 -9.05 7.19
CA ALA A 67 -1.45 -9.01 5.89
C ALA A 67 -1.79 -7.56 5.49
N LYS A 68 -2.35 -6.76 6.41
CA LYS A 68 -2.63 -5.34 6.16
C LYS A 68 -1.37 -4.57 5.77
N ARG A 69 -0.26 -4.73 6.48
CA ARG A 69 0.99 -4.05 6.13
C ARG A 69 1.48 -4.40 4.73
N GLU A 70 1.36 -5.66 4.35
CA GLU A 70 1.79 -6.11 3.02
C GLU A 70 0.93 -5.51 1.92
N VAL A 71 -0.39 -5.56 2.06
CA VAL A 71 -1.31 -4.97 1.07
C VAL A 71 -1.16 -3.45 1.01
N LEU A 72 -0.94 -2.76 2.13
CA LEU A 72 -0.65 -1.32 2.12
C LEU A 72 0.61 -0.98 1.34
N LYS A 73 1.68 -1.79 1.44
CA LYS A 73 2.88 -1.63 0.60
C LYS A 73 2.59 -1.82 -0.89
N GLN A 74 1.74 -2.80 -1.23
CA GLN A 74 1.33 -3.04 -2.61
C GLN A 74 0.52 -1.87 -3.16
N ILE A 75 -0.38 -1.29 -2.37
CA ILE A 75 -1.13 -0.07 -2.73
C ILE A 75 -0.16 1.09 -2.99
N GLU A 76 0.85 1.29 -2.16
CA GLU A 76 1.87 2.34 -2.37
C GLU A 76 2.71 2.11 -3.63
N ALA A 77 3.09 0.87 -3.88
CA ALA A 77 3.82 0.51 -5.10
C ALA A 77 2.95 0.72 -6.35
N TYR A 78 1.66 0.40 -6.29
CA TYR A 78 0.72 0.63 -7.38
C TYR A 78 0.50 2.12 -7.64
N ASP A 79 0.29 2.91 -6.58
CA ASP A 79 0.14 4.37 -6.65
C ASP A 79 1.33 5.05 -7.34
N THR A 80 2.54 4.57 -7.09
CA THR A 80 3.76 5.12 -7.71
C THR A 80 4.09 4.53 -9.09
N SER A 81 3.36 3.51 -9.52
CA SER A 81 3.58 2.85 -10.81
C SER A 81 3.05 3.68 -11.99
N SER A 82 3.48 3.33 -13.19
CA SER A 82 2.95 3.93 -14.43
C SER A 82 1.48 3.59 -14.71
N ALA A 83 0.88 2.68 -13.95
CA ALA A 83 -0.56 2.42 -14.02
C ALA A 83 -1.37 3.62 -13.53
N VAL A 84 -0.90 4.27 -12.45
CA VAL A 84 -1.51 5.45 -11.83
C VAL A 84 -0.77 6.72 -12.25
N ASN A 85 0.55 6.77 -12.04
CA ASN A 85 1.40 7.92 -12.35
C ASN A 85 1.77 7.95 -13.84
N GLY A 86 0.83 8.38 -14.65
CA GLY A 86 1.05 8.49 -16.09
C GLY A 86 -0.04 9.28 -16.79
N LEU A 87 0.36 10.18 -17.69
CA LEU A 87 -0.54 10.76 -18.68
C LEU A 87 -0.03 10.39 -20.07
N VAL A 88 -0.92 10.32 -21.04
CA VAL A 88 -0.56 10.15 -22.45
C VAL A 88 -0.54 11.54 -23.09
N LEU A 89 0.67 12.01 -23.45
CA LEU A 89 0.87 13.28 -24.14
C LEU A 89 1.40 13.02 -25.54
N ASN A 90 0.66 13.45 -26.58
CA ASN A 90 1.02 13.18 -27.99
C ASN A 90 1.35 11.71 -28.26
N GLY A 91 0.66 10.76 -27.59
CA GLY A 91 0.87 9.32 -27.73
C GLY A 91 1.99 8.72 -26.85
N ALA A 92 2.77 9.53 -26.16
CA ALA A 92 3.81 9.06 -25.22
C ALA A 92 3.33 9.12 -23.77
N VAL A 93 3.68 8.09 -22.99
CA VAL A 93 3.39 8.09 -21.53
C VAL A 93 4.46 8.91 -20.82
N VAL A 94 4.03 9.95 -20.13
CA VAL A 94 4.89 10.83 -19.35
C VAL A 94 4.31 11.04 -17.96
N TRP A 95 5.15 11.43 -17.01
CA TRP A 95 4.73 11.84 -15.68
C TRP A 95 5.61 12.96 -15.16
N LEU A 96 5.01 13.83 -14.38
CA LEU A 96 5.70 14.88 -13.64
C LEU A 96 5.42 14.69 -12.16
N ASP A 97 6.45 14.67 -11.34
CA ASP A 97 6.30 14.72 -9.90
C ASP A 97 5.63 16.02 -9.44
N LYS A 98 5.11 16.03 -8.21
CA LYS A 98 4.35 17.17 -7.66
C LYS A 98 5.19 18.47 -7.65
N ALA A 99 6.47 18.40 -7.27
CA ALA A 99 7.32 19.57 -7.17
C ALA A 99 7.55 20.19 -8.56
N THR A 100 7.81 19.36 -9.56
CA THR A 100 7.94 19.77 -10.96
C THR A 100 6.65 20.40 -11.49
N ARG A 101 5.48 19.78 -11.25
CA ARG A 101 4.18 20.35 -11.68
C ARG A 101 3.95 21.73 -11.09
N VAL A 102 4.15 21.89 -9.78
CA VAL A 102 3.98 23.18 -9.08
C VAL A 102 4.98 24.21 -9.58
N GLY A 103 6.24 23.84 -9.77
CA GLY A 103 7.28 24.72 -10.31
C GLY A 103 6.95 25.23 -11.71
N LEU A 104 6.55 24.33 -12.62
CA LEU A 104 6.14 24.70 -13.98
C LEU A 104 4.89 25.57 -14.01
N MET A 105 3.89 25.28 -13.18
CA MET A 105 2.68 26.09 -13.05
C MET A 105 3.03 27.52 -12.61
N ASN A 106 3.84 27.66 -11.57
CA ASN A 106 4.26 28.98 -11.06
C ASN A 106 5.06 29.76 -12.12
N SER A 107 6.07 29.12 -12.74
CA SER A 107 6.90 29.76 -13.75
C SER A 107 6.09 30.20 -14.98
N THR A 108 5.15 29.36 -15.43
CA THR A 108 4.26 29.69 -16.56
C THR A 108 3.32 30.85 -16.22
N THR A 109 2.79 30.87 -15.00
CA THR A 109 1.91 31.96 -14.53
C THR A 109 2.67 33.29 -14.47
N ILE A 110 3.93 33.26 -13.99
CA ILE A 110 4.80 34.45 -13.97
C ILE A 110 5.13 34.90 -15.39
N ALA A 111 5.50 33.99 -16.30
CA ALA A 111 5.77 34.30 -17.71
C ALA A 111 4.59 35.01 -18.37
N LYS A 112 3.37 34.46 -18.15
CA LYS A 112 2.14 35.09 -18.64
C LYS A 112 1.92 36.48 -18.05
N ALA A 113 2.10 36.67 -16.75
CA ALA A 113 1.96 37.95 -16.07
C ALA A 113 2.97 39.00 -16.58
N MET A 114 4.14 38.56 -17.05
CA MET A 114 5.17 39.39 -17.69
C MET A 114 4.92 39.66 -19.19
N GLY A 115 3.77 39.22 -19.72
CA GLY A 115 3.36 39.45 -21.10
C GLY A 115 3.98 38.50 -22.13
N GLN A 116 4.61 37.41 -21.69
CA GLN A 116 5.11 36.36 -22.59
C GLN A 116 3.93 35.56 -23.15
N ALA A 117 3.90 35.37 -24.47
CA ALA A 117 2.86 34.62 -25.14
C ALA A 117 3.02 33.11 -24.97
N THR A 118 4.29 32.63 -24.94
CA THR A 118 4.64 31.22 -24.90
C THR A 118 5.59 30.90 -23.73
N THR A 119 5.62 29.64 -23.33
CA THR A 119 6.57 29.07 -22.38
C THR A 119 7.12 27.77 -22.92
N THR A 120 8.28 27.36 -22.41
CA THR A 120 8.88 26.06 -22.74
C THR A 120 8.67 25.07 -21.59
N LEU A 121 8.07 23.93 -21.89
CA LEU A 121 7.92 22.80 -20.98
C LEU A 121 8.80 21.61 -21.43
N TRP A 122 9.45 20.98 -20.50
CA TRP A 122 10.12 19.69 -20.73
C TRP A 122 9.31 18.58 -20.09
N LEU A 123 8.70 17.73 -20.93
CA LEU A 123 7.81 16.65 -20.49
C LEU A 123 8.33 15.31 -21.03
N GLY A 124 8.74 14.40 -20.15
CA GLY A 124 9.27 13.10 -20.57
C GLY A 124 10.49 13.18 -21.51
N GLY A 125 11.33 14.18 -21.34
CA GLY A 125 12.49 14.41 -22.22
C GLY A 125 12.17 15.14 -23.54
N THR A 126 10.91 15.48 -23.81
CA THR A 126 10.48 16.24 -25.00
C THR A 126 10.32 17.71 -24.66
N LYS A 127 10.94 18.56 -25.46
CA LYS A 127 10.77 20.01 -25.38
C LYS A 127 9.50 20.43 -26.12
N LEU A 128 8.63 21.13 -25.41
CA LEU A 128 7.41 21.71 -25.96
C LEU A 128 7.45 23.22 -25.80
N GLU A 129 7.25 23.94 -26.87
CA GLU A 129 6.99 25.38 -26.85
C GLU A 129 5.47 25.58 -27.03
N VAL A 130 4.82 26.12 -26.01
CA VAL A 130 3.36 26.15 -25.93
C VAL A 130 2.88 27.49 -25.38
N ALA A 131 1.72 27.97 -25.86
CA ALA A 131 1.10 29.19 -25.32
C ALA A 131 0.90 29.06 -23.79
N CYS A 132 1.18 30.13 -23.04
CA CYS A 132 1.10 30.13 -21.58
C CYS A 132 -0.27 29.65 -21.07
N ASP A 133 -1.36 30.06 -21.73
CA ASP A 133 -2.73 29.63 -21.37
C ASP A 133 -2.92 28.11 -21.54
N LYS A 134 -2.39 27.58 -22.64
CA LYS A 134 -2.47 26.13 -22.90
C LYS A 134 -1.63 25.33 -21.92
N ALA A 135 -0.45 25.84 -21.57
CA ALA A 135 0.42 25.22 -20.56
C ALA A 135 -0.26 25.19 -19.18
N ILE A 136 -0.92 26.29 -18.77
CA ILE A 136 -1.68 26.35 -17.52
C ILE A 136 -2.84 25.34 -17.53
N GLN A 137 -3.60 25.25 -18.64
CA GLN A 137 -4.67 24.26 -18.78
C GLN A 137 -4.17 22.83 -18.66
N LEU A 138 -3.05 22.48 -19.33
CA LEU A 138 -2.43 21.16 -19.27
C LEU A 138 -1.99 20.81 -17.84
N LEU A 139 -1.25 21.71 -17.19
CA LEU A 139 -0.76 21.50 -15.83
C LEU A 139 -1.90 21.42 -14.81
N SER A 140 -2.97 22.21 -14.99
CA SER A 140 -4.16 22.15 -14.15
C SER A 140 -4.89 20.80 -14.30
N ALA A 141 -5.06 20.32 -15.54
CA ALA A 141 -5.70 19.03 -15.78
C ALA A 141 -4.88 17.88 -15.17
N LEU A 142 -3.55 17.95 -15.29
CA LEU A 142 -2.65 16.97 -14.68
C LEU A 142 -2.73 16.99 -13.15
N GLU A 143 -2.81 18.16 -12.53
CA GLU A 143 -2.93 18.28 -11.07
C GLU A 143 -4.26 17.73 -10.57
N MET A 144 -5.37 17.98 -11.28
CA MET A 144 -6.68 17.42 -10.96
C MET A 144 -6.68 15.89 -11.09
N TYR A 145 -6.10 15.34 -12.17
CA TYR A 145 -5.93 13.90 -12.32
C TYR A 145 -5.12 13.30 -11.16
N ALA A 146 -4.01 13.93 -10.79
CA ALA A 146 -3.19 13.47 -9.69
C ALA A 146 -3.93 13.53 -8.33
N LEU A 147 -4.77 14.53 -8.11
CA LEU A 147 -5.62 14.64 -6.93
C LEU A 147 -6.66 13.51 -6.87
N GLU A 148 -7.30 13.18 -8.00
CA GLU A 148 -8.25 12.07 -8.07
C GLU A 148 -7.57 10.74 -7.76
N CYS A 149 -6.39 10.47 -8.35
CA CYS A 149 -5.59 9.29 -8.03
C CYS A 149 -5.24 9.21 -6.55
N PHE A 150 -4.78 10.30 -5.96
CA PHE A 150 -4.46 10.39 -4.53
C PHE A 150 -5.67 10.05 -3.65
N ASN A 151 -6.85 10.59 -3.98
CA ASN A 151 -8.08 10.32 -3.23
C ASN A 151 -8.48 8.83 -3.29
N VAL A 152 -8.33 8.19 -4.45
CA VAL A 152 -8.61 6.75 -4.61
C VAL A 152 -7.61 5.92 -3.78
N THR A 153 -6.33 6.23 -3.86
CA THR A 153 -5.30 5.58 -3.03
C THR A 153 -5.61 5.71 -1.53
N ALA A 154 -5.98 6.90 -1.09
CA ALA A 154 -6.37 7.15 0.31
C ALA A 154 -7.60 6.34 0.72
N ALA A 155 -8.60 6.23 -0.17
CA ALA A 155 -9.79 5.42 0.07
C ALA A 155 -9.45 3.92 0.19
N HIS A 156 -8.57 3.39 -0.66
CA HIS A 156 -8.09 2.00 -0.57
C HIS A 156 -7.35 1.74 0.75
N LYS A 157 -6.43 2.63 1.14
CA LYS A 157 -5.71 2.51 2.43
C LYS A 157 -6.67 2.48 3.61
N LYS A 158 -7.70 3.34 3.60
CA LYS A 158 -8.74 3.35 4.62
C LYS A 158 -9.54 2.05 4.62
N ALA A 159 -10.01 1.59 3.47
CA ALA A 159 -10.78 0.36 3.34
C ALA A 159 -10.01 -0.84 3.89
N VAL A 160 -8.73 -1.02 3.50
CA VAL A 160 -7.89 -2.10 4.03
C VAL A 160 -7.71 -2.01 5.55
N ALA A 161 -7.60 -0.80 6.10
CA ALA A 161 -7.49 -0.61 7.56
C ALA A 161 -8.74 -1.10 8.31
N GLU A 162 -9.92 -1.02 7.70
CA GLU A 162 -11.22 -1.40 8.29
C GLU A 162 -11.54 -2.90 8.16
N LEU A 163 -10.87 -3.65 7.26
CA LEU A 163 -11.08 -5.09 7.10
C LEU A 163 -10.73 -5.86 8.38
N THR A 164 -11.44 -6.95 8.63
CA THR A 164 -11.36 -7.68 9.89
C THR A 164 -10.82 -9.10 9.78
N SER A 165 -10.64 -9.62 8.55
CA SER A 165 -10.07 -10.95 8.32
C SER A 165 -8.88 -10.90 7.37
N VAL A 166 -7.98 -11.88 7.50
CA VAL A 166 -6.81 -12.04 6.61
C VAL A 166 -7.26 -12.29 5.17
N GLU A 167 -8.30 -13.11 4.98
CA GLU A 167 -8.83 -13.44 3.66
C GLU A 167 -9.35 -12.21 2.93
N GLU A 168 -10.17 -11.37 3.58
CA GLU A 168 -10.65 -10.12 3.00
C GLU A 168 -9.50 -9.19 2.61
N VAL A 169 -8.46 -9.12 3.43
CA VAL A 169 -7.28 -8.27 3.14
C VAL A 169 -6.52 -8.77 1.93
N LEU A 170 -6.24 -10.08 1.85
CA LEU A 170 -5.45 -10.68 0.76
C LEU A 170 -6.20 -10.69 -0.59
N THR A 171 -7.53 -10.73 -0.55
CA THR A 171 -8.38 -10.71 -1.75
C THR A 171 -8.83 -9.30 -2.17
N TYR A 172 -8.40 -8.27 -1.42
CA TYR A 172 -8.79 -6.89 -1.69
C TYR A 172 -8.20 -6.36 -3.00
N ASP A 173 -9.06 -5.96 -3.93
CA ASP A 173 -8.66 -5.42 -5.23
C ASP A 173 -8.49 -3.90 -5.17
N TYR A 174 -7.27 -3.47 -4.93
CA TYR A 174 -6.87 -2.07 -4.88
C TYR A 174 -6.57 -1.46 -6.25
N THR A 175 -6.75 -2.18 -7.36
CA THR A 175 -6.46 -1.67 -8.70
C THR A 175 -7.63 -0.93 -9.32
N LYS A 176 -8.81 -1.01 -8.72
CA LYS A 176 -10.06 -0.42 -9.21
C LYS A 176 -10.28 1.01 -8.73
N GLY A 177 -11.16 1.71 -9.44
CA GLY A 177 -11.64 3.04 -9.03
C GLY A 177 -10.73 4.20 -9.42
N TYR A 178 -9.54 3.96 -9.93
CA TYR A 178 -8.69 5.04 -10.46
C TYR A 178 -9.30 5.65 -11.72
N PRO A 179 -9.11 6.96 -11.93
CA PRO A 179 -9.60 7.62 -13.14
C PRO A 179 -8.94 7.04 -14.40
N ALA A 180 -9.63 7.13 -15.52
CA ALA A 180 -9.04 6.80 -16.81
C ALA A 180 -7.80 7.65 -17.05
N LYS A 181 -6.76 7.04 -17.63
CA LYS A 181 -5.49 7.73 -17.87
C LYS A 181 -5.70 9.02 -18.67
N LEU A 182 -5.23 10.12 -18.14
CA LEU A 182 -5.34 11.43 -18.79
C LEU A 182 -4.64 11.40 -20.15
N THR A 183 -5.33 11.77 -21.21
CA THR A 183 -4.79 11.83 -22.57
C THR A 183 -4.91 13.27 -23.09
N MET A 184 -3.81 13.82 -23.58
CA MET A 184 -3.73 15.20 -24.08
C MET A 184 -2.93 15.27 -25.36
N THR A 185 -3.28 16.26 -26.19
CA THR A 185 -2.55 16.64 -27.40
C THR A 185 -2.22 18.13 -27.33
N VAL A 186 -0.98 18.48 -27.65
CA VAL A 186 -0.47 19.86 -27.63
C VAL A 186 0.18 20.19 -28.97
#